data_94bd492e984efef71ec0812b82e568fc
#
_entry.id   94bd492e984efef71ec0812b82e568fc
#
_cell.length_a   1.000
_cell.length_b   1.000
_cell.length_c   1.000
_cell.angle_alpha   90.00
_cell.angle_beta   90.00
_cell.angle_gamma   90.00
#
_symmetry.space_group_name_H-M   'P 1'
#
loop_
_entity.id
_entity.type
_entity.pdbx_description
1 polymer ?
#
loop_
_entity_poly.entity_id
_entity_poly.type
_entity_poly.pdbx_seq_one_letter_code
_entity_poly.pdbx_strand_id
1 'polypeptide(L)'
;MNENKQKVALITGITGQDGSYLAEFLLEKGYEVHGTLRRSSSFNTGRIEHLYLDEWVRDMKQSRRIELHYADMTDSSSLIRIIEKIKPDEIYNLAAQSHVKVSFDVPEYTADVDATGTLRLIESVRIAGRADVTKIYQASTSELYGKVQEVPQSETTPFYPRSPYAVAKLYAFWIMKNYRESYGMYCVNGILFNHESERRGETFVTRKITMAAARIAHGKQDKLYLGNLNARRDWGYARDYVECMWLIMQQPEPDDYVIATGEYHTVREFCTLAFHYAGIELEWRGEGLSEQGVDKATGRVLVEVDPKYFRPAEVEQLLGDPTKAKERLGWNPRKTSFDQLVRLMVEHDLMHNS
;
A
#
# COMPACT_ATOMS: atom_id res chain seq x y z
N MET A 1 38.73 -10.56 5.63
CA MET A 1 37.96 -9.91 4.53
C MET A 1 36.56 -10.46 4.65
N ASN A 2 35.62 -9.69 5.22
CA ASN A 2 34.20 -10.08 5.21
C ASN A 2 33.72 -9.90 3.77
N GLU A 3 33.57 -11.02 3.05
CA GLU A 3 32.75 -11.01 1.85
C GLU A 3 31.41 -10.44 2.25
N ASN A 4 31.00 -9.34 1.63
CA ASN A 4 29.68 -8.74 1.85
C ASN A 4 28.62 -9.79 1.44
N LYS A 5 28.17 -10.61 2.40
CA LYS A 5 27.11 -11.58 2.17
C LYS A 5 25.89 -10.82 1.66
N GLN A 6 25.42 -11.20 0.49
CA GLN A 6 24.19 -10.64 -0.08
C GLN A 6 23.04 -10.86 0.90
N LYS A 7 22.31 -9.80 1.26
CA LYS A 7 21.13 -9.91 2.11
C LYS A 7 19.97 -10.58 1.35
N VAL A 8 19.23 -11.41 2.05
CA VAL A 8 18.04 -12.11 1.53
C VAL A 8 16.79 -11.45 2.08
N ALA A 9 15.90 -11.01 1.20
CA ALA A 9 14.61 -10.42 1.55
C ALA A 9 13.45 -11.30 1.09
N LEU A 10 12.44 -11.45 1.97
CA LEU A 10 11.16 -12.07 1.64
C LEU A 10 10.06 -11.01 1.66
N ILE A 11 9.31 -10.88 0.56
CA ILE A 11 8.17 -9.98 0.44
C ILE A 11 6.90 -10.81 0.34
N THR A 12 6.03 -10.77 1.34
CA THR A 12 4.68 -11.29 1.21
C THR A 12 3.82 -10.28 0.44
N GLY A 13 2.93 -10.76 -0.44
CA GLY A 13 2.12 -9.86 -1.26
C GLY A 13 2.92 -9.11 -2.35
N ILE A 14 3.98 -9.72 -2.87
CA ILE A 14 4.87 -9.13 -3.88
C ILE A 14 4.14 -8.65 -5.16
N THR A 15 2.99 -9.24 -5.49
CA THR A 15 2.18 -8.88 -6.66
C THR A 15 1.35 -7.60 -6.48
N GLY A 16 1.32 -7.04 -5.26
CA GLY A 16 0.65 -5.78 -4.95
C GLY A 16 1.43 -4.56 -5.47
N GLN A 17 0.83 -3.36 -5.32
CA GLN A 17 1.48 -2.09 -5.63
C GLN A 17 2.83 -1.97 -4.91
N ASP A 18 2.80 -2.01 -3.58
CA ASP A 18 4.00 -1.78 -2.75
C ASP A 18 5.00 -2.92 -2.90
N GLY A 19 4.50 -4.17 -2.96
CA GLY A 19 5.36 -5.34 -3.15
C GLY A 19 6.17 -5.27 -4.44
N SER A 20 5.57 -4.81 -5.53
CA SER A 20 6.25 -4.68 -6.83
C SER A 20 7.32 -3.59 -6.82
N TYR A 21 7.05 -2.41 -6.24
CA TYR A 21 8.05 -1.35 -6.10
C TYR A 21 9.15 -1.70 -5.11
N LEU A 22 8.80 -2.36 -4.00
CA LEU A 22 9.79 -2.80 -3.02
C LEU A 22 10.73 -3.86 -3.62
N ALA A 23 10.20 -4.78 -4.44
CA ALA A 23 11.02 -5.76 -5.14
C ALA A 23 12.05 -5.08 -6.06
N GLU A 24 11.64 -4.11 -6.88
CA GLU A 24 12.54 -3.31 -7.71
C GLU A 24 13.61 -2.61 -6.86
N PHE A 25 13.17 -1.92 -5.80
CA PHE A 25 14.05 -1.14 -4.92
C PHE A 25 15.09 -2.04 -4.22
N LEU A 26 14.69 -3.20 -3.71
CA LEU A 26 15.61 -4.13 -3.05
C LEU A 26 16.59 -4.78 -4.03
N LEU A 27 16.15 -5.10 -5.26
CA LEU A 27 17.05 -5.55 -6.32
C LEU A 27 18.10 -4.49 -6.67
N GLU A 28 17.71 -3.20 -6.75
CA GLU A 28 18.64 -2.10 -6.98
C GLU A 28 19.65 -1.96 -5.83
N LYS A 29 19.23 -2.27 -4.59
CA LYS A 29 20.11 -2.32 -3.41
C LYS A 29 21.00 -3.56 -3.35
N GLY A 30 20.86 -4.51 -4.27
CA GLY A 30 21.68 -5.71 -4.34
C GLY A 30 21.20 -6.89 -3.49
N TYR A 31 19.95 -6.87 -3.01
CA TYR A 31 19.36 -8.00 -2.28
C TYR A 31 19.07 -9.18 -3.22
N GLU A 32 19.11 -10.39 -2.66
CA GLU A 32 18.40 -11.55 -3.17
C GLU A 32 16.94 -11.41 -2.75
N VAL A 33 16.02 -11.35 -3.72
CA VAL A 33 14.61 -11.04 -3.45
C VAL A 33 13.73 -12.25 -3.74
N HIS A 34 13.04 -12.69 -2.69
CA HIS A 34 12.01 -13.71 -2.74
C HIS A 34 10.64 -13.09 -2.52
N GLY A 35 9.63 -13.58 -3.22
CA GLY A 35 8.26 -13.12 -3.05
C GLY A 35 7.27 -14.25 -2.86
N THR A 36 6.25 -14.04 -2.00
CA THR A 36 5.13 -14.97 -1.95
C THR A 36 3.97 -14.48 -2.79
N LEU A 37 3.34 -15.40 -3.48
CA LEU A 37 2.09 -15.20 -4.19
C LEU A 37 1.08 -16.28 -3.82
N ARG A 38 -0.18 -15.86 -3.69
CA ARG A 38 -1.28 -16.79 -3.46
C ARG A 38 -1.67 -17.46 -4.76
N ARG A 39 -1.97 -18.76 -4.71
CA ARG A 39 -2.51 -19.47 -5.87
C ARG A 39 -3.89 -18.91 -6.22
N SER A 40 -4.03 -18.42 -7.44
CA SER A 40 -5.29 -17.92 -8.00
C SER A 40 -5.50 -18.54 -9.38
N SER A 41 -6.75 -18.69 -9.79
CA SER A 41 -7.10 -19.13 -11.15
C SER A 41 -6.88 -18.05 -12.20
N SER A 42 -6.83 -16.77 -11.80
CA SER A 42 -6.45 -15.66 -12.67
C SER A 42 -5.01 -15.21 -12.36
N PHE A 43 -4.28 -14.82 -13.40
CA PHE A 43 -2.95 -14.25 -13.24
C PHE A 43 -3.04 -12.86 -12.61
N ASN A 44 -2.29 -12.63 -11.53
CA ASN A 44 -2.20 -11.34 -10.83
C ASN A 44 -0.76 -10.80 -10.79
N THR A 45 0.08 -11.27 -11.71
CA THR A 45 1.52 -11.01 -11.74
C THR A 45 1.93 -9.81 -12.60
N GLY A 46 1.00 -9.15 -13.29
CA GLY A 46 1.30 -8.09 -14.26
C GLY A 46 2.21 -6.97 -13.74
N ARG A 47 2.18 -6.66 -12.42
CA ARG A 47 3.04 -5.63 -11.83
C ARG A 47 4.50 -6.06 -11.65
N ILE A 48 4.79 -7.36 -11.72
CA ILE A 48 6.13 -7.94 -11.48
C ILE A 48 6.65 -8.77 -12.66
N GLU A 49 5.89 -8.87 -13.76
CA GLU A 49 6.27 -9.68 -14.93
C GLU A 49 7.66 -9.33 -15.44
N HIS A 50 7.99 -8.05 -15.52
CA HIS A 50 9.30 -7.57 -15.95
C HIS A 50 10.46 -7.97 -15.00
N LEU A 51 10.17 -8.48 -13.80
CA LEU A 51 11.17 -8.89 -12.81
C LEU A 51 11.48 -10.39 -12.87
N TYR A 52 10.59 -11.22 -13.41
CA TYR A 52 10.76 -12.68 -13.40
C TYR A 52 10.52 -13.35 -14.76
N LEU A 53 9.90 -12.67 -15.73
CA LEU A 53 9.77 -13.22 -17.08
C LEU A 53 11.16 -13.32 -17.69
N ASP A 54 11.69 -14.51 -17.76
CA ASP A 54 12.45 -15.12 -18.81
C ASP A 54 13.28 -16.32 -18.37
N GLU A 55 12.62 -17.43 -18.08
CA GLU A 55 13.30 -18.72 -18.19
C GLU A 55 13.73 -19.03 -19.64
N TRP A 56 13.13 -18.35 -20.63
CA TRP A 56 13.40 -18.54 -22.05
C TRP A 56 14.54 -17.66 -22.59
N VAL A 57 14.89 -16.56 -21.92
CA VAL A 57 16.03 -15.69 -22.26
C VAL A 57 17.18 -15.95 -21.30
N ARG A 58 17.66 -17.20 -21.30
CA ARG A 58 18.77 -17.65 -20.43
C ARG A 58 20.14 -17.00 -20.71
N ASP A 59 20.26 -16.21 -21.77
CA ASP A 59 21.55 -15.66 -22.22
C ASP A 59 21.92 -14.28 -21.68
N MET A 60 21.06 -13.64 -20.92
CA MET A 60 21.41 -12.38 -20.26
C MET A 60 21.95 -12.62 -18.85
N LYS A 61 23.27 -12.75 -18.74
CA LYS A 61 24.04 -12.93 -17.49
C LYS A 61 23.92 -11.84 -16.43
N GLN A 62 22.96 -10.90 -16.52
CA GLN A 62 22.85 -9.74 -15.64
C GLN A 62 21.44 -9.36 -15.19
N SER A 63 20.40 -10.13 -15.45
CA SER A 63 19.08 -9.77 -14.91
C SER A 63 18.98 -10.18 -13.44
N ARG A 64 18.97 -9.20 -12.55
CA ARG A 64 18.55 -9.36 -11.16
C ARG A 64 17.13 -9.91 -11.16
N ARG A 65 16.92 -11.12 -10.68
CA ARG A 65 15.63 -11.81 -10.72
C ARG A 65 15.09 -12.00 -9.34
N ILE A 66 13.75 -11.99 -9.25
CA ILE A 66 13.04 -12.42 -8.04
C ILE A 66 12.76 -13.92 -8.13
N GLU A 67 12.78 -14.61 -6.98
CA GLU A 67 12.28 -15.99 -6.86
C GLU A 67 10.90 -15.99 -6.23
N LEU A 68 9.91 -16.63 -6.88
CA LEU A 68 8.53 -16.66 -6.44
C LEU A 68 8.17 -17.98 -5.76
N HIS A 69 7.41 -17.89 -4.65
CA HIS A 69 6.96 -19.03 -3.86
C HIS A 69 5.44 -18.96 -3.68
N TYR A 70 4.77 -20.09 -3.87
CA TYR A 70 3.35 -20.17 -3.50
C TYR A 70 3.20 -20.29 -1.99
N ALA A 71 2.49 -19.34 -1.39
CA ALA A 71 2.11 -19.34 0.02
C ALA A 71 0.81 -18.58 0.25
N ASP A 72 0.14 -18.88 1.35
CA ASP A 72 -1.03 -18.14 1.81
C ASP A 72 -0.83 -17.80 3.29
N MET A 73 -1.24 -16.60 3.71
CA MET A 73 -1.17 -16.17 5.12
C MET A 73 -2.08 -17.03 6.03
N THR A 74 -2.99 -17.78 5.45
CA THR A 74 -3.84 -18.74 6.16
C THR A 74 -3.21 -20.13 6.31
N ASP A 75 -2.03 -20.38 5.71
CA ASP A 75 -1.31 -21.66 5.71
C ASP A 75 0.08 -21.56 6.36
N SER A 76 0.17 -21.89 7.64
CA SER A 76 1.44 -21.89 8.38
C SER A 76 2.49 -22.82 7.78
N SER A 77 2.09 -23.94 7.21
CA SER A 77 3.02 -24.94 6.69
C SER A 77 3.80 -24.44 5.48
N SER A 78 3.15 -23.66 4.62
CA SER A 78 3.83 -23.03 3.48
C SER A 78 4.80 -21.94 3.93
N LEU A 79 4.42 -21.12 4.92
CA LEU A 79 5.28 -20.06 5.45
C LEU A 79 6.53 -20.65 6.13
N ILE A 80 6.39 -21.67 6.98
CA ILE A 80 7.52 -22.34 7.66
C ILE A 80 8.52 -22.87 6.61
N ARG A 81 8.03 -23.64 5.63
CA ARG A 81 8.90 -24.25 4.59
C ARG A 81 9.70 -23.19 3.81
N ILE A 82 9.07 -22.05 3.48
CA ILE A 82 9.75 -20.98 2.75
C ILE A 82 10.83 -20.37 3.63
N ILE A 83 10.51 -20.00 4.87
CA ILE A 83 11.45 -19.39 5.80
C ILE A 83 12.64 -20.31 6.09
N GLU A 84 12.40 -21.61 6.30
CA GLU A 84 13.47 -22.60 6.49
C GLU A 84 14.38 -22.74 5.25
N LYS A 85 13.77 -22.73 4.05
CA LYS A 85 14.48 -22.86 2.78
C LYS A 85 15.38 -21.65 2.50
N ILE A 86 14.81 -20.42 2.56
CA ILE A 86 15.51 -19.22 2.11
C ILE A 86 16.27 -18.50 3.22
N LYS A 87 15.90 -18.72 4.48
CA LYS A 87 16.53 -18.11 5.67
C LYS A 87 16.65 -16.59 5.55
N PRO A 88 15.55 -15.85 5.38
CA PRO A 88 15.60 -14.42 5.07
C PRO A 88 16.26 -13.63 6.20
N ASP A 89 17.02 -12.60 5.83
CA ASP A 89 17.55 -11.60 6.75
C ASP A 89 16.46 -10.55 7.07
N GLU A 90 15.61 -10.24 6.09
CA GLU A 90 14.52 -9.27 6.22
C GLU A 90 13.21 -9.84 5.61
N ILE A 91 12.11 -9.66 6.33
CA ILE A 91 10.75 -10.01 5.84
C ILE A 91 9.91 -8.74 5.82
N TYR A 92 9.31 -8.46 4.67
CA TYR A 92 8.34 -7.37 4.48
C TYR A 92 6.95 -7.97 4.32
N ASN A 93 6.12 -7.88 5.38
CA ASN A 93 4.77 -8.41 5.37
C ASN A 93 3.79 -7.39 4.80
N LEU A 94 3.55 -7.49 3.49
CA LEU A 94 2.63 -6.62 2.74
C LEU A 94 1.36 -7.35 2.29
N ALA A 95 1.29 -8.67 2.50
CA ALA A 95 0.10 -9.46 2.15
C ALA A 95 -1.08 -9.11 3.06
N ALA A 96 -2.21 -8.77 2.45
CA ALA A 96 -3.45 -8.45 3.16
C ALA A 96 -4.67 -8.56 2.25
N GLN A 97 -5.86 -8.71 2.87
CA GLN A 97 -7.11 -8.26 2.28
C GLN A 97 -7.23 -6.76 2.56
N SER A 98 -6.75 -5.90 1.64
CA SER A 98 -6.52 -4.47 1.90
C SER A 98 -7.71 -3.56 1.57
N HIS A 99 -8.81 -4.10 1.03
CA HIS A 99 -9.94 -3.28 0.62
C HIS A 99 -10.94 -3.10 1.78
N VAL A 100 -10.97 -1.90 2.38
CA VAL A 100 -11.77 -1.59 3.57
C VAL A 100 -13.25 -1.94 3.39
N LYS A 101 -13.90 -1.54 2.28
CA LYS A 101 -15.31 -1.84 2.04
C LYS A 101 -15.57 -3.35 1.97
N VAL A 102 -14.73 -4.10 1.28
CA VAL A 102 -14.85 -5.57 1.15
C VAL A 102 -14.72 -6.27 2.49
N SER A 103 -13.99 -5.69 3.46
CA SER A 103 -13.88 -6.29 4.80
C SER A 103 -15.21 -6.40 5.55
N PHE A 104 -16.20 -5.58 5.20
CA PHE A 104 -17.56 -5.69 5.76
C PHE A 104 -18.33 -6.89 5.15
N ASP A 105 -18.01 -7.27 3.92
CA ASP A 105 -18.63 -8.41 3.24
C ASP A 105 -17.98 -9.75 3.64
N VAL A 106 -16.67 -9.74 3.93
CA VAL A 106 -15.88 -10.94 4.26
C VAL A 106 -15.01 -10.71 5.52
N PRO A 107 -15.62 -10.44 6.68
CA PRO A 107 -14.89 -10.06 7.89
C PRO A 107 -14.02 -11.19 8.46
N GLU A 108 -14.48 -12.44 8.41
CA GLU A 108 -13.72 -13.60 8.91
C GLU A 108 -12.47 -13.84 8.07
N TYR A 109 -12.59 -13.81 6.75
CA TYR A 109 -11.44 -13.94 5.85
C TYR A 109 -10.44 -12.81 6.07
N THR A 110 -10.92 -11.58 6.25
CA THR A 110 -10.08 -10.42 6.54
C THR A 110 -9.31 -10.62 7.85
N ALA A 111 -9.98 -11.09 8.91
CA ALA A 111 -9.34 -11.37 10.19
C ALA A 111 -8.31 -12.52 10.08
N ASP A 112 -8.64 -13.58 9.35
CA ASP A 112 -7.76 -14.74 9.21
C ASP A 112 -6.48 -14.39 8.42
N VAL A 113 -6.57 -13.61 7.36
CA VAL A 113 -5.41 -13.18 6.56
C VAL A 113 -4.60 -12.09 7.28
N ASP A 114 -5.26 -11.01 7.73
CA ASP A 114 -4.57 -9.80 8.15
C ASP A 114 -4.14 -9.84 9.62
N ALA A 115 -4.94 -10.45 10.50
CA ALA A 115 -4.64 -10.57 11.92
C ALA A 115 -3.86 -11.87 12.22
N THR A 116 -4.53 -13.01 12.14
CA THR A 116 -3.90 -14.30 12.49
C THR A 116 -2.84 -14.71 11.48
N GLY A 117 -2.93 -14.26 10.22
CA GLY A 117 -1.88 -14.44 9.22
C GLY A 117 -0.56 -13.79 9.62
N THR A 118 -0.61 -12.59 10.20
CA THR A 118 0.58 -11.93 10.75
C THR A 118 1.19 -12.75 11.89
N LEU A 119 0.36 -13.26 12.81
CA LEU A 119 0.82 -14.16 13.87
C LEU A 119 1.47 -15.43 13.30
N ARG A 120 0.85 -16.08 12.31
CA ARG A 120 1.42 -17.27 11.65
C ARG A 120 2.80 -16.99 11.05
N LEU A 121 2.98 -15.82 10.43
CA LEU A 121 4.27 -15.44 9.87
C LEU A 121 5.35 -15.29 10.95
N ILE A 122 5.05 -14.58 12.04
CA ILE A 122 6.00 -14.38 13.15
C ILE A 122 6.35 -15.72 13.81
N GLU A 123 5.34 -16.56 14.08
CA GLU A 123 5.57 -17.90 14.62
C GLU A 123 6.38 -18.79 13.68
N SER A 124 6.17 -18.66 12.36
CA SER A 124 6.97 -19.37 11.37
C SER A 124 8.46 -19.00 11.45
N VAL A 125 8.77 -17.73 11.72
CA VAL A 125 10.16 -17.28 11.95
C VAL A 125 10.73 -17.89 13.23
N ARG A 126 9.95 -17.96 14.31
CA ARG A 126 10.38 -18.60 15.57
C ARG A 126 10.60 -20.10 15.41
N ILE A 127 9.66 -20.81 14.79
CA ILE A 127 9.73 -22.27 14.55
C ILE A 127 10.96 -22.61 13.69
N ALA A 128 11.26 -21.77 12.69
CA ALA A 128 12.45 -21.92 11.83
C ALA A 128 13.78 -21.56 12.56
N GLY A 129 13.75 -21.21 13.86
CA GLY A 129 14.92 -20.85 14.64
C GLY A 129 15.60 -19.55 14.16
N ARG A 130 14.82 -18.60 13.65
CA ARG A 130 15.32 -17.36 13.05
C ARG A 130 14.98 -16.10 13.86
N ALA A 131 14.41 -16.25 15.05
CA ALA A 131 13.92 -15.14 15.87
C ALA A 131 14.98 -14.05 16.15
N ASP A 132 16.24 -14.43 16.36
CA ASP A 132 17.31 -13.51 16.73
C ASP A 132 17.99 -12.83 15.53
N VAL A 133 17.71 -13.26 14.31
CA VAL A 133 18.48 -12.82 13.12
C VAL A 133 17.61 -12.27 11.98
N THR A 134 16.32 -12.61 11.93
CA THR A 134 15.40 -12.12 10.90
C THR A 134 14.66 -10.89 11.38
N LYS A 135 14.79 -9.80 10.65
CA LYS A 135 13.99 -8.58 10.87
C LYS A 135 12.64 -8.69 10.17
N ILE A 136 11.58 -8.22 10.81
CA ILE A 136 10.21 -8.30 10.27
C ILE A 136 9.58 -6.90 10.25
N TYR A 137 9.21 -6.44 9.06
CA TYR A 137 8.41 -5.25 8.83
C TYR A 137 6.94 -5.65 8.62
N GLN A 138 6.03 -5.00 9.33
CA GLN A 138 4.58 -5.12 9.16
C GLN A 138 4.03 -3.86 8.52
N ALA A 139 3.38 -4.02 7.37
CA ALA A 139 2.57 -2.96 6.79
C ALA A 139 1.33 -2.76 7.66
N SER A 140 1.37 -1.76 8.51
CA SER A 140 0.25 -1.27 9.29
C SER A 140 -0.50 -0.19 8.49
N THR A 141 -1.46 0.53 9.07
CA THR A 141 -2.36 1.39 8.32
C THR A 141 -2.85 2.57 9.14
N SER A 142 -3.06 3.72 8.51
CA SER A 142 -3.73 4.88 9.11
C SER A 142 -5.19 4.60 9.50
N GLU A 143 -5.81 3.56 8.95
CA GLU A 143 -7.17 3.12 9.33
C GLU A 143 -7.27 2.66 10.80
N LEU A 144 -6.12 2.39 11.48
CA LEU A 144 -6.09 2.14 12.92
C LEU A 144 -6.64 3.33 13.72
N TYR A 145 -6.38 4.55 13.26
CA TYR A 145 -6.86 5.78 13.94
C TYR A 145 -8.37 5.94 13.84
N GLY A 146 -8.98 5.52 12.74
CA GLY A 146 -10.42 5.39 12.51
C GLY A 146 -11.23 6.62 12.93
N LYS A 147 -11.91 6.57 14.11
CA LYS A 147 -12.50 7.75 14.74
C LYS A 147 -11.39 8.56 15.40
N VAL A 148 -10.82 9.46 14.64
CA VAL A 148 -9.60 10.22 14.96
C VAL A 148 -9.72 10.92 16.32
N GLN A 149 -8.74 10.72 17.19
CA GLN A 149 -8.69 11.30 18.54
C GLN A 149 -7.79 12.55 18.58
N GLU A 150 -6.84 12.67 17.68
CA GLU A 150 -5.89 13.78 17.56
C GLU A 150 -5.59 14.08 16.09
N VAL A 151 -5.25 15.34 15.78
CA VAL A 151 -4.85 15.78 14.43
C VAL A 151 -3.63 16.68 14.55
N PRO A 152 -2.52 16.41 13.86
CA PRO A 152 -2.26 15.22 13.04
C PRO A 152 -2.07 13.96 13.90
N GLN A 153 -2.17 12.76 13.26
CA GLN A 153 -1.96 11.48 13.92
C GLN A 153 -0.48 11.14 13.96
N SER A 154 0.01 10.76 15.14
CA SER A 154 1.38 10.31 15.42
C SER A 154 1.41 8.86 15.90
N GLU A 155 2.60 8.35 16.19
CA GLU A 155 2.81 7.00 16.75
C GLU A 155 2.18 6.81 18.14
N THR A 156 1.88 7.91 18.84
CA THR A 156 1.28 7.90 20.20
C THR A 156 -0.22 8.21 20.21
N THR A 157 -0.79 8.63 19.09
CA THR A 157 -2.22 8.89 18.96
C THR A 157 -3.03 7.61 19.21
N PRO A 158 -4.04 7.64 20.12
CA PRO A 158 -4.87 6.47 20.39
C PRO A 158 -5.61 5.95 19.16
N PHE A 159 -5.63 4.62 19.00
CA PHE A 159 -6.34 3.97 17.92
C PHE A 159 -7.83 3.80 18.23
N TYR A 160 -8.68 3.97 17.21
CA TYR A 160 -10.13 3.73 17.30
C TYR A 160 -10.64 3.19 15.95
N PRO A 161 -10.39 1.90 15.63
CA PRO A 161 -10.70 1.33 14.33
C PRO A 161 -12.19 1.37 14.00
N ARG A 162 -12.54 1.55 12.71
CA ARG A 162 -13.91 1.73 12.22
C ARG A 162 -14.33 0.73 11.14
N SER A 163 -13.53 -0.33 10.94
CA SER A 163 -13.83 -1.38 9.98
C SER A 163 -13.26 -2.73 10.43
N PRO A 164 -13.79 -3.86 9.93
CA PRO A 164 -13.19 -5.17 10.19
C PRO A 164 -11.72 -5.24 9.75
N TYR A 165 -11.37 -4.61 8.62
CA TYR A 165 -9.99 -4.44 8.17
C TYR A 165 -9.11 -3.75 9.22
N ALA A 166 -9.55 -2.60 9.72
CA ALA A 166 -8.80 -1.83 10.71
C ALA A 166 -8.63 -2.61 12.03
N VAL A 167 -9.65 -3.35 12.47
CA VAL A 167 -9.57 -4.22 13.66
C VAL A 167 -8.56 -5.35 13.47
N ALA A 168 -8.57 -5.99 12.30
CA ALA A 168 -7.59 -7.03 11.98
C ALA A 168 -6.15 -6.50 11.93
N LYS A 169 -5.95 -5.32 11.34
CA LYS A 169 -4.66 -4.62 11.31
C LYS A 169 -4.23 -4.13 12.69
N LEU A 170 -5.17 -3.79 13.57
CA LEU A 170 -4.88 -3.44 14.96
C LEU A 170 -4.31 -4.64 15.72
N TYR A 171 -4.89 -5.83 15.56
CA TYR A 171 -4.32 -7.05 16.10
C TYR A 171 -2.89 -7.25 15.57
N ALA A 172 -2.68 -7.14 14.25
CA ALA A 172 -1.37 -7.29 13.63
C ALA A 172 -0.34 -6.30 14.21
N PHE A 173 -0.71 -5.03 14.40
CA PHE A 173 0.13 -4.01 15.02
C PHE A 173 0.58 -4.42 16.43
N TRP A 174 -0.36 -4.82 17.27
CA TRP A 174 -0.07 -5.15 18.67
C TRP A 174 0.66 -6.47 18.84
N ILE A 175 0.42 -7.47 18.00
CA ILE A 175 1.15 -8.72 18.07
C ILE A 175 2.62 -8.54 17.67
N MET A 176 2.93 -7.69 16.67
CA MET A 176 4.30 -7.30 16.33
C MET A 176 5.01 -6.66 17.52
N LYS A 177 4.35 -5.71 18.17
CA LYS A 177 4.89 -5.04 19.36
C LYS A 177 5.08 -6.01 20.52
N ASN A 178 4.12 -6.89 20.77
CA ASN A 178 4.23 -7.91 21.80
C ASN A 178 5.41 -8.84 21.58
N TYR A 179 5.66 -9.30 20.35
CA TYR A 179 6.79 -10.18 20.06
C TYR A 179 8.14 -9.47 20.17
N ARG A 180 8.19 -8.19 19.83
CA ARG A 180 9.35 -7.34 20.08
C ARG A 180 9.68 -7.26 21.58
N GLU A 181 8.68 -7.01 22.41
CA GLU A 181 8.85 -6.82 23.86
C GLU A 181 9.04 -8.13 24.63
N SER A 182 8.34 -9.20 24.24
CA SER A 182 8.35 -10.48 24.95
C SER A 182 9.48 -11.41 24.53
N TYR A 183 9.92 -11.35 23.28
CA TYR A 183 10.88 -12.29 22.71
C TYR A 183 12.13 -11.62 22.14
N GLY A 184 12.25 -10.31 22.24
CA GLY A 184 13.39 -9.55 21.70
C GLY A 184 13.52 -9.59 20.17
N MET A 185 12.46 -9.99 19.46
CA MET A 185 12.48 -10.07 18.00
C MET A 185 12.51 -8.68 17.37
N TYR A 186 13.24 -8.54 16.28
CA TYR A 186 13.19 -7.31 15.50
C TYR A 186 11.89 -7.23 14.70
N CYS A 187 10.83 -6.74 15.34
CA CYS A 187 9.51 -6.56 14.78
C CYS A 187 9.15 -5.07 14.75
N VAL A 188 8.83 -4.51 13.59
CA VAL A 188 8.51 -3.09 13.40
C VAL A 188 7.21 -2.91 12.63
N ASN A 189 6.50 -1.81 12.92
CA ASN A 189 5.31 -1.41 12.17
C ASN A 189 5.57 -0.10 11.41
N GLY A 190 5.24 -0.07 10.13
CA GLY A 190 5.05 1.16 9.39
C GLY A 190 3.56 1.51 9.35
N ILE A 191 3.15 2.58 10.00
CA ILE A 191 1.76 3.07 10.00
C ILE A 191 1.56 3.88 8.72
N LEU A 192 1.18 3.17 7.66
CA LEU A 192 1.08 3.74 6.32
C LEU A 192 -0.19 4.58 6.16
N PHE A 193 -0.02 5.83 5.80
CA PHE A 193 -1.08 6.64 5.25
C PHE A 193 -1.31 6.29 3.78
N ASN A 194 -2.35 6.86 3.16
CA ASN A 194 -2.70 6.50 1.80
C ASN A 194 -1.52 6.80 0.86
N HIS A 195 -1.16 5.83 0.04
CA HIS A 195 -0.10 5.98 -0.94
C HIS A 195 -0.51 5.32 -2.25
N GLU A 196 -0.30 6.05 -3.30
CA GLU A 196 -0.90 5.83 -4.59
C GLU A 196 0.18 5.71 -5.67
N SER A 197 -0.20 5.16 -6.80
CA SER A 197 0.66 5.11 -7.99
C SER A 197 -0.14 4.68 -9.22
N GLU A 198 0.50 4.65 -10.35
CA GLU A 198 0.02 4.02 -11.58
C GLU A 198 -0.22 2.50 -11.43
N ARG A 199 0.32 1.87 -10.37
CA ARG A 199 0.09 0.45 -10.02
C ARG A 199 -0.99 0.24 -8.96
N ARG A 200 -1.67 1.30 -8.52
CA ARG A 200 -2.76 1.17 -7.55
C ARG A 200 -3.87 0.28 -8.07
N GLY A 201 -4.52 -0.49 -7.20
CA GLY A 201 -5.68 -1.29 -7.57
C GLY A 201 -6.82 -0.42 -8.12
N GLU A 202 -7.46 -0.85 -9.20
CA GLU A 202 -8.44 -0.07 -9.97
C GLU A 202 -9.72 0.29 -9.19
N THR A 203 -10.02 -0.46 -8.13
CA THR A 203 -11.19 -0.24 -7.26
C THR A 203 -10.98 0.87 -6.22
N PHE A 204 -9.73 1.31 -6.01
CA PHE A 204 -9.43 2.42 -5.10
C PHE A 204 -9.76 3.77 -5.74
N VAL A 205 -10.24 4.72 -4.91
CA VAL A 205 -10.81 5.98 -5.37
C VAL A 205 -9.90 6.77 -6.30
N THR A 206 -8.63 6.89 -5.98
CA THR A 206 -7.63 7.62 -6.78
C THR A 206 -7.44 7.00 -8.16
N ARG A 207 -7.22 5.68 -8.21
CA ARG A 207 -7.06 4.96 -9.48
C ARG A 207 -8.32 4.96 -10.32
N LYS A 208 -9.49 4.82 -9.66
CA LYS A 208 -10.79 4.94 -10.29
C LYS A 208 -10.97 6.30 -10.96
N ILE A 209 -10.51 7.38 -10.31
CA ILE A 209 -10.60 8.75 -10.86
C ILE A 209 -9.68 8.91 -12.07
N THR A 210 -8.40 8.51 -11.96
CA THR A 210 -7.42 8.71 -13.05
C THR A 210 -7.78 7.90 -14.30
N MET A 211 -8.20 6.64 -14.13
CA MET A 211 -8.69 5.81 -15.24
C MET A 211 -9.96 6.38 -15.89
N ALA A 212 -10.91 6.88 -15.07
CA ALA A 212 -12.13 7.49 -15.61
C ALA A 212 -11.82 8.78 -16.37
N ALA A 213 -10.95 9.64 -15.84
CA ALA A 213 -10.54 10.87 -16.53
C ALA A 213 -9.91 10.57 -17.91
N ALA A 214 -9.02 9.56 -17.96
CA ALA A 214 -8.40 9.12 -19.22
C ALA A 214 -9.43 8.54 -20.20
N ARG A 215 -10.34 7.65 -19.74
CA ARG A 215 -11.37 7.06 -20.58
C ARG A 215 -12.38 8.08 -21.09
N ILE A 216 -12.74 9.07 -20.27
CA ILE A 216 -13.65 10.16 -20.66
C ILE A 216 -12.97 11.04 -21.72
N ALA A 217 -11.69 11.38 -21.52
CA ALA A 217 -10.92 12.13 -22.51
C ALA A 217 -10.84 11.41 -23.88
N HIS A 218 -10.77 10.07 -23.86
CA HIS A 218 -10.77 9.25 -25.09
C HIS A 218 -12.19 8.91 -25.62
N GLY A 219 -13.25 9.43 -24.99
CA GLY A 219 -14.63 9.15 -25.40
C GLY A 219 -15.12 7.73 -25.14
N LYS A 220 -14.46 6.98 -24.24
CA LYS A 220 -14.75 5.58 -23.89
C LYS A 220 -15.63 5.42 -22.65
N GLN A 221 -15.83 6.51 -21.92
CA GLN A 221 -16.68 6.56 -20.73
C GLN A 221 -17.42 7.89 -20.67
N ASP A 222 -18.69 7.85 -20.27
CA ASP A 222 -19.52 9.06 -20.23
C ASP A 222 -19.42 9.80 -18.90
N LYS A 223 -19.38 9.07 -17.77
CA LYS A 223 -19.42 9.66 -16.43
C LYS A 223 -18.59 8.85 -15.42
N LEU A 224 -18.14 9.56 -14.40
CA LEU A 224 -17.55 9.01 -13.20
C LEU A 224 -18.52 9.18 -12.02
N TYR A 225 -18.73 8.12 -11.24
CA TYR A 225 -19.54 8.16 -10.01
C TYR A 225 -18.64 8.03 -8.79
N LEU A 226 -18.73 8.96 -7.85
CA LEU A 226 -17.94 9.02 -6.61
C LEU A 226 -18.85 9.04 -5.38
N GLY A 227 -18.27 8.78 -4.21
CA GLY A 227 -18.95 8.96 -2.92
C GLY A 227 -18.66 10.35 -2.34
N ASN A 228 -18.19 10.39 -1.09
CA ASN A 228 -17.92 11.63 -0.38
C ASN A 228 -16.74 12.41 -1.00
N LEU A 229 -17.05 13.49 -1.70
CA LEU A 229 -16.06 14.38 -2.32
C LEU A 229 -15.26 15.21 -1.31
N ASN A 230 -15.77 15.38 -0.09
CA ASN A 230 -15.13 16.17 0.97
C ASN A 230 -14.20 15.34 1.85
N ALA A 231 -14.16 14.02 1.70
CA ALA A 231 -13.26 13.16 2.46
C ALA A 231 -11.81 13.62 2.23
N ARG A 232 -11.07 13.79 3.34
CA ARG A 232 -9.69 14.28 3.34
C ARG A 232 -8.73 13.14 3.61
N ARG A 233 -7.71 13.00 2.76
CA ARG A 233 -6.69 11.97 2.89
C ARG A 233 -5.30 12.56 2.68
N ASP A 234 -4.35 12.03 3.43
CA ASP A 234 -2.93 12.22 3.18
C ASP A 234 -2.51 11.19 2.11
N TRP A 235 -2.18 11.67 0.92
CA TRP A 235 -1.78 10.83 -0.21
C TRP A 235 -0.32 11.06 -0.59
N GLY A 236 0.48 10.01 -0.52
CA GLY A 236 1.86 10.01 -0.99
C GLY A 236 2.08 9.08 -2.19
N TYR A 237 3.31 9.06 -2.71
CA TYR A 237 3.71 8.19 -3.80
C TYR A 237 4.27 6.86 -3.28
N ALA A 238 3.77 5.74 -3.77
CA ALA A 238 4.14 4.41 -3.26
C ALA A 238 5.65 4.12 -3.35
N ARG A 239 6.35 4.61 -4.37
CA ARG A 239 7.82 4.45 -4.46
C ARG A 239 8.57 5.16 -3.33
N ASP A 240 8.08 6.31 -2.90
CA ASP A 240 8.70 7.05 -1.78
C ASP A 240 8.44 6.30 -0.46
N TYR A 241 7.29 5.65 -0.33
CA TYR A 241 6.92 4.87 0.85
C TYR A 241 7.73 3.58 1.00
N VAL A 242 8.01 2.88 -0.08
CA VAL A 242 8.87 1.67 0.01
C VAL A 242 10.31 2.01 0.40
N GLU A 243 10.82 3.18 0.04
CA GLU A 243 12.09 3.69 0.54
C GLU A 243 12.06 3.83 2.06
N CYS A 244 10.98 4.37 2.63
CA CYS A 244 10.79 4.49 4.08
C CYS A 244 10.72 3.12 4.76
N MET A 245 9.99 2.16 4.19
CA MET A 245 9.94 0.78 4.71
C MET A 245 11.34 0.18 4.85
N TRP A 246 12.18 0.36 3.84
CA TRP A 246 13.56 -0.10 3.89
C TRP A 246 14.39 0.65 4.93
N LEU A 247 14.29 1.98 5.02
CA LEU A 247 15.00 2.80 6.00
C LEU A 247 14.69 2.38 7.45
N ILE A 248 13.42 2.05 7.75
CA ILE A 248 12.99 1.51 9.05
C ILE A 248 13.75 0.22 9.37
N MET A 249 13.87 -0.67 8.40
CA MET A 249 14.53 -1.96 8.58
C MET A 249 16.07 -1.87 8.73
N GLN A 250 16.68 -0.73 8.35
CA GLN A 250 18.10 -0.51 8.53
C GLN A 250 18.46 0.05 9.93
N GLN A 251 17.47 0.40 10.75
CA GLN A 251 17.73 0.93 12.09
C GLN A 251 18.33 -0.16 13.01
N PRO A 252 19.21 0.22 13.96
CA PRO A 252 19.77 -0.73 14.90
C PRO A 252 18.72 -1.28 15.88
N GLU A 253 17.77 -0.45 16.30
CA GLU A 253 16.71 -0.79 17.24
C GLU A 253 15.35 -0.79 16.55
N PRO A 254 14.48 -1.79 16.86
CA PRO A 254 13.14 -1.85 16.29
C PRO A 254 12.22 -0.80 16.90
N ASP A 255 11.49 -0.07 16.05
CA ASP A 255 10.50 0.93 16.49
C ASP A 255 9.36 1.04 15.44
N ASP A 256 8.28 1.73 15.81
CA ASP A 256 7.13 1.95 14.94
C ASP A 256 7.17 3.38 14.38
N TYR A 257 6.77 3.56 13.12
CA TYR A 257 6.85 4.85 12.42
C TYR A 257 5.58 5.16 11.64
N VAL A 258 5.11 6.41 11.75
CA VAL A 258 4.12 6.97 10.84
C VAL A 258 4.79 7.29 9.51
N ILE A 259 4.21 6.77 8.44
CA ILE A 259 4.65 7.02 7.06
C ILE A 259 3.53 7.80 6.36
N ALA A 260 3.71 9.10 6.24
CA ALA A 260 2.73 10.06 5.75
C ALA A 260 3.43 11.26 5.08
N THR A 261 2.69 12.02 4.26
CA THR A 261 3.25 13.26 3.67
C THR A 261 3.17 14.46 4.61
N GLY A 262 2.23 14.43 5.57
CA GLY A 262 1.90 15.57 6.43
C GLY A 262 1.04 16.62 5.72
N GLU A 263 0.43 16.27 4.60
CA GLU A 263 -0.54 17.11 3.87
C GLU A 263 -1.79 16.28 3.57
N TYR A 264 -2.94 16.91 3.56
CA TYR A 264 -4.17 16.26 3.12
C TYR A 264 -4.80 17.00 1.95
N HIS A 265 -5.49 16.24 1.11
CA HIS A 265 -6.28 16.76 0.00
C HIS A 265 -7.66 16.10 0.02
N THR A 266 -8.65 16.78 -0.57
CA THR A 266 -10.00 16.23 -0.73
C THR A 266 -10.08 15.36 -1.97
N VAL A 267 -11.06 14.45 -2.00
CA VAL A 267 -11.37 13.67 -3.20
C VAL A 267 -11.74 14.60 -4.39
N ARG A 268 -12.41 15.72 -4.09
CA ARG A 268 -12.74 16.75 -5.10
C ARG A 268 -11.47 17.36 -5.71
N GLU A 269 -10.49 17.76 -4.87
CA GLU A 269 -9.21 18.33 -5.37
C GLU A 269 -8.47 17.33 -6.25
N PHE A 270 -8.39 16.06 -5.80
CA PHE A 270 -7.77 14.99 -6.59
C PHE A 270 -8.48 14.81 -7.94
N CYS A 271 -9.81 14.77 -7.93
CA CYS A 271 -10.63 14.61 -9.13
C CYS A 271 -10.45 15.81 -10.09
N THR A 272 -10.50 17.04 -9.56
CA THR A 272 -10.31 18.25 -10.37
C THR A 272 -8.95 18.25 -11.07
N LEU A 273 -7.89 17.93 -10.32
CA LEU A 273 -6.54 17.88 -10.85
C LEU A 273 -6.34 16.75 -11.86
N ALA A 274 -6.95 15.58 -11.62
CA ALA A 274 -6.89 14.45 -12.55
C ALA A 274 -7.55 14.77 -13.90
N PHE A 275 -8.72 15.42 -13.88
CA PHE A 275 -9.37 15.86 -15.11
C PHE A 275 -8.58 16.96 -15.83
N HIS A 276 -7.99 17.90 -15.09
CA HIS A 276 -7.09 18.90 -15.66
C HIS A 276 -5.95 18.27 -16.46
N TYR A 277 -5.24 17.27 -15.89
CA TYR A 277 -4.18 16.56 -16.61
C TYR A 277 -4.68 15.68 -17.77
N ALA A 278 -5.96 15.33 -17.77
CA ALA A 278 -6.61 14.67 -18.90
C ALA A 278 -7.11 15.68 -19.99
N GLY A 279 -6.82 16.99 -19.83
CA GLY A 279 -7.21 18.05 -20.76
C GLY A 279 -8.66 18.53 -20.60
N ILE A 280 -9.29 18.29 -19.46
CA ILE A 280 -10.69 18.64 -19.18
C ILE A 280 -10.75 19.54 -17.94
N GLU A 281 -11.31 20.74 -18.09
CA GLU A 281 -11.52 21.68 -16.99
C GLU A 281 -12.87 21.47 -16.33
N LEU A 282 -12.89 21.01 -15.08
CA LEU A 282 -14.12 20.84 -14.31
C LEU A 282 -14.56 22.12 -13.60
N GLU A 283 -15.87 22.34 -13.59
CA GLU A 283 -16.58 23.25 -12.71
C GLU A 283 -17.53 22.47 -11.83
N TRP A 284 -17.49 22.69 -10.51
CA TRP A 284 -18.39 22.02 -9.58
C TRP A 284 -19.68 22.81 -9.38
N ARG A 285 -20.82 22.14 -9.49
CA ARG A 285 -22.16 22.70 -9.33
C ARG A 285 -23.01 21.86 -8.40
N GLY A 286 -23.85 22.50 -7.61
CA GLY A 286 -24.68 21.83 -6.59
C GLY A 286 -23.89 21.52 -5.29
N GLU A 287 -24.54 20.79 -4.37
CA GLU A 287 -23.96 20.43 -3.08
C GLU A 287 -24.39 19.02 -2.65
N GLY A 288 -23.58 18.35 -1.84
CA GLY A 288 -23.88 17.04 -1.26
C GLY A 288 -24.16 15.99 -2.32
N LEU A 289 -25.32 15.32 -2.27
CA LEU A 289 -25.69 14.26 -3.24
C LEU A 289 -26.04 14.82 -4.62
N SER A 290 -26.36 16.12 -4.74
CA SER A 290 -26.65 16.76 -6.03
C SER A 290 -25.43 17.40 -6.66
N GLU A 291 -24.26 17.30 -6.03
CA GLU A 291 -23.03 17.89 -6.55
C GLU A 291 -22.56 17.19 -7.83
N GLN A 292 -22.20 18.00 -8.82
CA GLN A 292 -21.78 17.54 -10.14
C GLN A 292 -20.50 18.25 -10.60
N GLY A 293 -19.59 17.49 -11.20
CA GLY A 293 -18.45 18.01 -11.96
C GLY A 293 -18.81 18.16 -13.43
N VAL A 294 -18.81 19.39 -13.92
CA VAL A 294 -19.24 19.75 -15.27
C VAL A 294 -18.04 20.20 -16.07
N ASP A 295 -17.89 19.70 -17.28
CA ASP A 295 -16.86 20.20 -18.22
C ASP A 295 -17.19 21.64 -18.64
N LYS A 296 -16.29 22.57 -18.35
CA LYS A 296 -16.44 23.99 -18.67
C LYS A 296 -16.59 24.26 -20.17
N ALA A 297 -15.96 23.45 -21.00
CA ALA A 297 -15.96 23.65 -22.45
C ALA A 297 -17.26 23.21 -23.10
N THR A 298 -17.83 22.08 -22.66
CA THR A 298 -18.99 21.45 -23.31
C THR A 298 -20.28 21.56 -22.52
N GLY A 299 -20.22 21.87 -21.24
CA GLY A 299 -21.37 21.87 -20.33
C GLY A 299 -21.85 20.46 -19.95
N ARG A 300 -21.14 19.39 -20.35
CA ARG A 300 -21.50 18.02 -20.02
C ARG A 300 -21.22 17.71 -18.57
N VAL A 301 -22.12 16.99 -17.89
CA VAL A 301 -21.89 16.44 -16.56
C VAL A 301 -21.00 15.20 -16.69
N LEU A 302 -19.81 15.27 -16.14
CA LEU A 302 -18.81 14.18 -16.19
C LEU A 302 -18.63 13.46 -14.86
N VAL A 303 -18.91 14.12 -13.73
CA VAL A 303 -18.81 13.51 -12.39
C VAL A 303 -20.12 13.70 -11.64
N GLU A 304 -20.60 12.65 -10.99
CA GLU A 304 -21.79 12.66 -10.14
C GLU A 304 -21.52 11.95 -8.81
N VAL A 305 -22.23 12.37 -7.76
CA VAL A 305 -22.18 11.72 -6.45
C VAL A 305 -23.22 10.59 -6.42
N ASP A 306 -22.81 9.38 -6.00
CA ASP A 306 -23.70 8.23 -5.86
C ASP A 306 -23.58 7.65 -4.43
N PRO A 307 -24.69 7.62 -3.66
CA PRO A 307 -24.69 7.15 -2.26
C PRO A 307 -24.16 5.73 -2.06
N LYS A 308 -24.21 4.88 -3.07
CA LYS A 308 -23.70 3.48 -2.98
C LYS A 308 -22.19 3.40 -2.73
N TYR A 309 -21.45 4.49 -3.00
CA TYR A 309 -20.02 4.57 -2.76
C TYR A 309 -19.66 5.12 -1.39
N PHE A 310 -20.62 5.49 -0.55
CA PHE A 310 -20.37 5.86 0.84
C PHE A 310 -20.04 4.61 1.67
N ARG A 311 -19.18 4.77 2.67
CA ARG A 311 -18.83 3.70 3.60
C ARG A 311 -19.88 3.61 4.72
N PRO A 312 -20.17 2.41 5.28
CA PRO A 312 -21.05 2.27 6.45
C PRO A 312 -20.60 3.07 7.67
N ALA A 313 -19.27 3.19 7.84
CA ALA A 313 -18.64 4.04 8.85
C ALA A 313 -17.54 4.85 8.18
N GLU A 314 -17.81 6.12 7.93
CA GLU A 314 -16.87 7.01 7.24
C GLU A 314 -15.74 7.44 8.18
N VAL A 315 -14.55 7.59 7.61
CA VAL A 315 -13.40 8.25 8.24
C VAL A 315 -13.22 9.59 7.53
N GLU A 316 -13.53 10.67 8.22
CA GLU A 316 -13.62 11.99 7.62
C GLU A 316 -12.25 12.58 7.27
N GLN A 317 -11.27 12.40 8.16
CA GLN A 317 -9.94 12.99 8.00
C GLN A 317 -8.85 12.08 8.50
N LEU A 318 -7.84 11.86 7.66
CA LEU A 318 -6.57 11.24 8.02
C LEU A 318 -5.44 12.17 7.60
N LEU A 319 -4.64 12.61 8.58
CA LEU A 319 -3.47 13.47 8.40
C LEU A 319 -2.35 12.96 9.30
N GLY A 320 -1.30 12.39 8.72
CA GLY A 320 -0.19 11.83 9.47
C GLY A 320 0.84 12.88 9.87
N ASP A 321 1.50 12.64 11.01
CA ASP A 321 2.69 13.38 11.42
C ASP A 321 3.95 12.58 11.09
N PRO A 322 4.69 12.90 10.00
CA PRO A 322 5.89 12.18 9.60
C PRO A 322 7.15 12.60 10.35
N THR A 323 7.06 13.42 11.39
CA THR A 323 8.22 14.04 12.07
C THR A 323 9.25 13.00 12.51
N LYS A 324 8.81 11.92 13.15
CA LYS A 324 9.71 10.85 13.61
C LYS A 324 10.47 10.19 12.45
N ALA A 325 9.78 9.87 11.35
CA ALA A 325 10.39 9.28 10.17
C ALA A 325 11.39 10.25 9.50
N LYS A 326 11.05 11.53 9.41
CA LYS A 326 11.95 12.56 8.89
C LYS A 326 13.22 12.71 9.73
N GLU A 327 13.07 12.84 11.03
CA GLU A 327 14.20 13.15 11.93
C GLU A 327 15.11 11.93 12.17
N ARG A 328 14.52 10.75 12.37
CA ARG A 328 15.28 9.54 12.70
C ARG A 328 15.79 8.76 11.49
N LEU A 329 15.05 8.78 10.39
CA LEU A 329 15.39 8.02 9.19
C LEU A 329 16.02 8.90 8.09
N GLY A 330 15.90 10.23 8.19
CA GLY A 330 16.27 11.15 7.12
C GLY A 330 15.35 11.02 5.89
N TRP A 331 14.16 10.44 6.06
CA TRP A 331 13.22 10.25 4.97
C TRP A 331 12.57 11.56 4.53
N ASN A 332 12.45 11.77 3.20
CA ASN A 332 11.72 12.89 2.64
C ASN A 332 10.30 12.46 2.22
N PRO A 333 9.27 12.78 3.00
CA PRO A 333 7.89 12.38 2.70
C PRO A 333 7.27 13.05 1.47
N ARG A 334 7.90 14.10 0.95
CA ARG A 334 7.43 14.91 -0.19
C ARG A 334 8.44 14.91 -1.33
N LYS A 335 9.15 13.82 -1.53
CA LYS A 335 10.04 13.64 -2.67
C LYS A 335 9.26 13.74 -3.97
N THR A 336 8.05 13.17 -3.98
CA THR A 336 7.03 13.36 -5.02
C THR A 336 5.88 14.18 -4.44
N SER A 337 5.57 15.35 -5.04
CA SER A 337 4.46 16.20 -4.59
C SER A 337 3.10 15.58 -4.96
N PHE A 338 2.02 16.06 -4.32
CA PHE A 338 0.65 15.66 -4.67
C PHE A 338 0.32 15.91 -6.14
N ASP A 339 0.70 17.08 -6.64
CA ASP A 339 0.53 17.46 -8.05
C ASP A 339 1.25 16.49 -9.01
N GLN A 340 2.51 16.20 -8.74
CA GLN A 340 3.30 15.23 -9.51
C GLN A 340 2.70 13.81 -9.46
N LEU A 341 2.21 13.39 -8.29
CA LEU A 341 1.57 12.08 -8.13
C LEU A 341 0.34 11.94 -9.03
N VAL A 342 -0.57 12.92 -8.98
CA VAL A 342 -1.80 12.89 -9.81
C VAL A 342 -1.44 12.89 -11.29
N ARG A 343 -0.50 13.74 -11.68
CA ARG A 343 0.00 13.83 -13.05
C ARG A 343 0.56 12.50 -13.56
N LEU A 344 1.46 11.88 -12.80
CA LEU A 344 2.05 10.57 -13.14
C LEU A 344 0.98 9.49 -13.37
N MET A 345 -0.02 9.43 -12.48
CA MET A 345 -1.10 8.46 -12.59
C MET A 345 -1.96 8.70 -13.84
N VAL A 346 -2.31 9.96 -14.13
CA VAL A 346 -3.14 10.31 -15.30
C VAL A 346 -2.39 10.09 -16.61
N GLU A 347 -1.12 10.55 -16.71
CA GLU A 347 -0.30 10.35 -17.90
C GLU A 347 -0.14 8.85 -18.23
N HIS A 348 0.08 8.02 -17.21
CA HIS A 348 0.10 6.56 -17.38
C HIS A 348 -1.23 6.04 -17.95
N ASP A 349 -2.35 6.49 -17.38
CA ASP A 349 -3.68 6.00 -17.80
C ASP A 349 -4.09 6.47 -19.19
N LEU A 350 -3.70 7.68 -19.58
CA LEU A 350 -3.89 8.17 -20.95
C LEU A 350 -3.13 7.31 -21.98
N MET A 351 -1.93 6.84 -21.64
CA MET A 351 -1.14 5.97 -22.53
C MET A 351 -1.67 4.54 -22.62
N HIS A 352 -2.23 4.00 -21.54
CA HIS A 352 -2.59 2.57 -21.45
C HIS A 352 -4.09 2.29 -21.57
N ASN A 353 -4.95 3.30 -21.49
CA ASN A 353 -6.40 3.18 -21.67
C ASN A 353 -6.89 3.80 -23.00
N SER A 354 -5.99 4.00 -23.94
CA SER A 354 -6.27 4.49 -25.30
C SER A 354 -7.02 3.48 -26.17
#